data_110dcd6c6cf57d0c49f49b3f6078bbca
#
_entry.id   110dcd6c6cf57d0c49f49b3f6078bbca
#
_cell.length_a   1.000
_cell.length_b   1.000
_cell.length_c   1.000
_cell.angle_alpha   90.00
_cell.angle_beta   90.00
_cell.angle_gamma   90.00
#
_symmetry.space_group_name_H-M   'P 1'
#
loop_
_entity.id
_entity.type
_entity.pdbx_description
1 polymer ?
#
loop_
_entity_poly.entity_id
_entity_poly.type
_entity_poly.pdbx_seq_one_letter_code
_entity_poly.pdbx_strand_id
1 'polypeptide(L)'
;KKSLIRYFKDEENKQSFDIYAKGKYQTVLNGDTADSILEKLRNFKEEALNTLVKKVFKVPVVKGSFSMTTGELCDWIREIIEKNNLKELVFIWDEFSEYFENNMHHLTGFQQVAELAATAPFCLLIVTHKAEGYFSDGDPDKRKILDRFVSPIHISLPENIAFELMHEALKVTDDVDKAAKWEKHRKSLEDRTMQSRSAVSKKIGLTDKDLSNVLPIHPYAALILQHISIYYTSTARSMFNFIKNDEGEDVKAFQWFIDRYDVSSQNPFVTIDMLWNFFYETGSQKLADGIREVLSCYTQKMDKELMEDEKRVLKVILLLQAISERMSGNRDIFLPNNKNLTLAFEGTDLEFTAQNIAKKLLNDHVVTRTPLTGDVFSYCCKNMGPSVDPGPFI
;
A
#
# COMPACT_ATOMS: atom_id res chain seq x y z
N LYS A 1 -20.00 21.35 -23.97
CA LYS A 1 -19.96 22.47 -24.94
C LYS A 1 -21.36 23.04 -25.20
N LYS A 2 -22.32 22.26 -25.73
CA LYS A 2 -23.68 22.70 -26.06
C LYS A 2 -24.41 23.36 -24.88
N SER A 3 -24.35 22.76 -23.70
CA SER A 3 -24.97 23.26 -22.48
C SER A 3 -24.39 24.61 -22.03
N LEU A 4 -23.06 24.75 -22.03
CA LEU A 4 -22.41 26.02 -21.71
C LEU A 4 -22.76 27.13 -22.74
N ILE A 5 -22.85 26.77 -24.02
CA ILE A 5 -23.30 27.73 -25.04
C ILE A 5 -24.75 28.19 -24.78
N ARG A 6 -25.62 27.27 -24.30
CA ARG A 6 -27.01 27.65 -23.92
C ARG A 6 -26.99 28.56 -22.69
N TYR A 7 -26.20 28.23 -21.68
CA TYR A 7 -26.03 29.03 -20.45
C TYR A 7 -25.63 30.49 -20.80
N PHE A 8 -24.58 30.66 -21.61
CA PHE A 8 -24.07 31.97 -21.98
C PHE A 8 -24.88 32.68 -23.09
N LYS A 9 -25.99 32.11 -23.58
CA LYS A 9 -26.99 32.81 -24.41
C LYS A 9 -28.04 33.51 -23.56
N ASP A 10 -28.17 33.18 -22.32
CA ASP A 10 -29.10 33.76 -21.37
C ASP A 10 -28.50 35.04 -20.77
N GLU A 11 -29.24 36.15 -20.80
CA GLU A 11 -28.74 37.47 -20.40
C GLU A 11 -28.54 37.58 -18.87
N GLU A 12 -29.36 36.92 -18.04
CA GLU A 12 -29.22 36.93 -16.58
C GLU A 12 -27.95 36.16 -16.19
N ASN A 13 -27.71 35.02 -16.83
CA ASN A 13 -26.49 34.23 -16.61
C ASN A 13 -25.24 34.97 -17.03
N LYS A 14 -25.27 35.71 -18.15
CA LYS A 14 -24.14 36.57 -18.59
C LYS A 14 -23.81 37.63 -17.54
N GLN A 15 -24.85 38.38 -17.11
CA GLN A 15 -24.67 39.45 -16.12
C GLN A 15 -24.09 38.88 -14.82
N SER A 16 -24.65 37.78 -14.33
CA SER A 16 -24.18 37.10 -13.12
C SER A 16 -22.71 36.66 -13.27
N PHE A 17 -22.35 36.08 -14.41
CA PHE A 17 -20.98 35.65 -14.68
C PHE A 17 -20.02 36.85 -14.75
N ASP A 18 -20.38 37.93 -15.44
CA ASP A 18 -19.53 39.08 -15.60
C ASP A 18 -19.21 39.83 -14.28
N ILE A 19 -20.10 39.79 -13.32
CA ILE A 19 -19.84 40.28 -11.95
C ILE A 19 -18.64 39.54 -11.34
N TYR A 20 -18.64 38.21 -11.41
CA TYR A 20 -17.52 37.38 -10.91
C TYR A 20 -16.26 37.54 -11.77
N ALA A 21 -16.40 37.64 -13.11
CA ALA A 21 -15.31 37.75 -14.03
C ALA A 21 -14.54 39.08 -13.88
N LYS A 22 -15.22 40.16 -13.58
CA LYS A 22 -14.60 41.47 -13.31
C LYS A 22 -14.00 41.59 -11.93
N GLY A 23 -14.39 40.69 -11.00
CA GLY A 23 -13.93 40.66 -9.62
C GLY A 23 -12.84 39.63 -9.35
N LYS A 24 -13.09 38.75 -8.39
CA LYS A 24 -12.13 37.74 -7.88
C LYS A 24 -11.56 36.78 -8.96
N TYR A 25 -12.26 36.59 -10.06
CA TYR A 25 -11.89 35.62 -11.11
C TYR A 25 -11.25 36.25 -12.35
N GLN A 26 -11.00 37.56 -12.35
CA GLN A 26 -10.41 38.29 -13.50
C GLN A 26 -9.09 37.66 -13.97
N THR A 27 -8.19 37.33 -13.08
CA THR A 27 -6.91 36.69 -13.42
C THR A 27 -7.11 35.26 -13.95
N VAL A 28 -8.01 34.49 -13.34
CA VAL A 28 -8.29 33.09 -13.75
C VAL A 28 -8.86 33.05 -15.16
N LEU A 29 -9.73 34.01 -15.50
CA LEU A 29 -10.41 34.13 -16.78
C LEU A 29 -9.60 34.95 -17.81
N ASN A 30 -8.43 35.47 -17.44
CA ASN A 30 -7.62 36.36 -18.30
C ASN A 30 -8.39 37.61 -18.81
N GLY A 31 -9.34 38.14 -18.01
CA GLY A 31 -10.18 39.27 -18.36
C GLY A 31 -11.33 38.94 -19.32
N ASP A 32 -11.60 37.67 -19.59
CA ASP A 32 -12.70 37.27 -20.48
C ASP A 32 -14.06 37.60 -19.88
N THR A 33 -14.95 38.15 -20.68
CA THR A 33 -16.37 38.39 -20.40
C THR A 33 -17.22 37.19 -20.84
N ALA A 34 -18.49 37.17 -20.46
CA ALA A 34 -19.45 36.14 -20.88
C ALA A 34 -19.55 36.02 -22.43
N ASP A 35 -19.55 37.13 -23.12
CA ASP A 35 -19.58 37.13 -24.59
C ASP A 35 -18.29 36.62 -25.22
N SER A 36 -17.14 37.01 -24.67
CA SER A 36 -15.84 36.46 -25.10
C SER A 36 -15.76 34.94 -24.88
N ILE A 37 -16.24 34.46 -23.72
CA ILE A 37 -16.33 33.03 -23.43
C ILE A 37 -17.28 32.32 -24.41
N LEU A 38 -18.42 32.89 -24.71
CA LEU A 38 -19.38 32.32 -25.67
C LEU A 38 -18.77 32.16 -27.06
N GLU A 39 -18.03 33.18 -27.55
CA GLU A 39 -17.31 33.12 -28.81
C GLU A 39 -16.23 32.04 -28.81
N LYS A 40 -15.40 32.00 -27.79
CA LYS A 40 -14.37 30.96 -27.58
C LYS A 40 -14.96 29.57 -27.53
N LEU A 41 -16.09 29.38 -26.85
CA LEU A 41 -16.81 28.08 -26.79
C LEU A 41 -17.26 27.63 -28.20
N ARG A 42 -17.60 28.54 -29.10
CA ARG A 42 -17.97 28.19 -30.48
C ARG A 42 -16.77 27.76 -31.30
N ASN A 43 -15.66 28.49 -31.17
CA ASN A 43 -14.49 28.39 -32.04
C ASN A 43 -13.44 27.38 -31.58
N PHE A 44 -13.25 27.20 -30.25
CA PHE A 44 -12.25 26.31 -29.70
C PHE A 44 -12.61 24.84 -29.84
N LYS A 45 -11.57 24.01 -30.09
CA LYS A 45 -11.67 22.56 -30.19
C LYS A 45 -10.62 21.91 -29.28
N GLU A 46 -10.84 20.66 -28.97
CA GLU A 46 -9.89 19.79 -28.24
C GLU A 46 -9.32 20.44 -26.97
N GLU A 47 -8.01 20.53 -26.85
CA GLU A 47 -7.30 20.96 -25.64
C GLU A 47 -7.63 22.40 -25.23
N ALA A 48 -7.72 23.31 -26.23
CA ALA A 48 -8.10 24.72 -26.00
C ALA A 48 -9.51 24.82 -25.39
N LEU A 49 -10.43 24.00 -25.87
CA LEU A 49 -11.80 23.93 -25.35
C LEU A 49 -11.79 23.37 -23.91
N ASN A 50 -11.06 22.31 -23.68
CA ASN A 50 -10.97 21.68 -22.33
C ASN A 50 -10.38 22.65 -21.31
N THR A 51 -9.35 23.39 -21.68
CA THR A 51 -8.73 24.41 -20.83
C THR A 51 -9.69 25.55 -20.52
N LEU A 52 -10.44 26.01 -21.50
CA LEU A 52 -11.46 27.05 -21.33
C LEU A 52 -12.56 26.55 -20.36
N VAL A 53 -13.10 25.37 -20.59
CA VAL A 53 -14.15 24.75 -19.75
C VAL A 53 -13.69 24.66 -18.30
N LYS A 54 -12.48 24.15 -18.04
CA LYS A 54 -11.91 24.08 -16.68
C LYS A 54 -11.81 25.45 -16.00
N LYS A 55 -11.49 26.52 -16.75
CA LYS A 55 -11.43 27.89 -16.20
C LYS A 55 -12.84 28.42 -15.86
N VAL A 56 -13.78 28.23 -16.77
CA VAL A 56 -15.16 28.70 -16.61
C VAL A 56 -15.86 28.04 -15.41
N PHE A 57 -15.65 26.74 -15.22
CA PHE A 57 -16.21 26.00 -14.06
C PHE A 57 -15.58 26.35 -12.71
N LYS A 58 -14.50 27.15 -12.66
CA LYS A 58 -14.02 27.71 -11.40
C LYS A 58 -14.91 28.85 -10.88
N VAL A 59 -15.73 29.44 -11.72
CA VAL A 59 -16.66 30.52 -11.36
C VAL A 59 -17.89 29.92 -10.65
N PRO A 60 -18.19 30.30 -9.39
CA PRO A 60 -19.22 29.65 -8.58
C PRO A 60 -20.61 29.65 -9.22
N VAL A 61 -21.00 30.74 -9.88
CA VAL A 61 -22.32 30.85 -10.54
C VAL A 61 -22.46 29.84 -11.68
N VAL A 62 -21.38 29.59 -12.45
CA VAL A 62 -21.40 28.55 -13.47
C VAL A 62 -21.43 27.16 -12.82
N LYS A 63 -20.53 26.92 -11.84
CA LYS A 63 -20.50 25.67 -11.12
C LYS A 63 -21.87 25.33 -10.51
N GLY A 64 -22.54 26.28 -9.87
CA GLY A 64 -23.86 26.10 -9.28
C GLY A 64 -24.96 25.77 -10.32
N SER A 65 -24.95 26.46 -11.47
CA SER A 65 -25.92 26.23 -12.55
C SER A 65 -25.77 24.89 -13.28
N PHE A 66 -24.62 24.23 -13.13
CA PHE A 66 -24.35 22.91 -13.69
C PHE A 66 -24.14 21.83 -12.60
N SER A 67 -24.39 22.18 -11.34
CA SER A 67 -24.45 21.17 -10.28
C SER A 67 -25.69 20.32 -10.51
N MET A 68 -25.47 19.05 -10.75
CA MET A 68 -26.54 18.06 -10.90
C MET A 68 -27.05 17.66 -9.53
N THR A 69 -28.35 17.65 -9.34
CA THR A 69 -28.98 17.03 -8.18
C THR A 69 -28.87 15.52 -8.29
N THR A 70 -28.96 14.83 -7.17
CA THR A 70 -28.92 13.34 -7.19
C THR A 70 -30.11 12.76 -7.96
N GLY A 71 -31.28 13.41 -7.90
CA GLY A 71 -32.45 13.01 -8.69
C GLY A 71 -32.13 13.08 -10.21
N GLU A 72 -31.58 14.19 -10.68
CA GLU A 72 -31.16 14.33 -12.08
C GLU A 72 -30.10 13.31 -12.49
N LEU A 73 -29.18 12.95 -11.59
CA LEU A 73 -28.23 11.88 -11.84
C LEU A 73 -28.92 10.54 -12.04
N CYS A 74 -29.88 10.21 -11.17
CA CYS A 74 -30.68 8.99 -11.29
C CYS A 74 -31.46 8.95 -12.61
N ASP A 75 -32.06 10.07 -13.01
CA ASP A 75 -32.78 10.16 -14.27
C ASP A 75 -31.83 10.01 -15.48
N TRP A 76 -30.65 10.57 -15.42
CA TRP A 76 -29.62 10.37 -16.43
C TRP A 76 -29.18 8.90 -16.55
N ILE A 77 -29.04 8.22 -15.44
CA ILE A 77 -28.68 6.78 -15.46
C ILE A 77 -29.79 5.98 -16.16
N ARG A 78 -31.06 6.26 -15.84
CA ARG A 78 -32.23 5.63 -16.54
C ARG A 78 -32.22 5.95 -18.03
N GLU A 79 -32.03 7.21 -18.40
CA GLU A 79 -31.96 7.65 -19.79
C GLU A 79 -30.82 6.97 -20.57
N ILE A 80 -29.65 6.78 -19.95
CA ILE A 80 -28.51 6.08 -20.57
C ILE A 80 -28.88 4.61 -20.84
N ILE A 81 -29.49 3.94 -19.87
CA ILE A 81 -29.93 2.54 -19.99
C ILE A 81 -30.95 2.41 -21.14
N GLU A 82 -31.99 3.26 -21.14
CA GLU A 82 -33.05 3.22 -22.13
C GLU A 82 -32.54 3.56 -23.54
N LYS A 83 -31.85 4.68 -23.72
CA LYS A 83 -31.37 5.15 -25.03
C LYS A 83 -30.36 4.21 -25.69
N ASN A 84 -29.61 3.47 -24.90
CA ASN A 84 -28.61 2.53 -25.40
C ASN A 84 -29.10 1.07 -25.36
N ASN A 85 -30.38 0.85 -24.97
CA ASN A 85 -30.98 -0.46 -24.85
C ASN A 85 -30.10 -1.44 -24.04
N LEU A 86 -29.55 -0.95 -22.91
CA LEU A 86 -28.68 -1.76 -22.05
C LEU A 86 -29.50 -2.75 -21.23
N LYS A 87 -29.05 -3.97 -21.14
CA LYS A 87 -29.65 -4.98 -20.25
C LYS A 87 -29.41 -4.62 -18.79
N GLU A 88 -28.25 -4.06 -18.48
CA GLU A 88 -27.83 -3.63 -17.17
C GLU A 88 -26.68 -2.62 -17.29
N LEU A 89 -26.62 -1.65 -16.37
CA LEU A 89 -25.52 -0.74 -16.19
C LEU A 89 -24.85 -1.02 -14.85
N VAL A 90 -23.60 -1.47 -14.86
CA VAL A 90 -22.81 -1.68 -13.65
C VAL A 90 -21.90 -0.47 -13.43
N PHE A 91 -22.07 0.19 -12.30
CA PHE A 91 -21.22 1.28 -11.88
C PHE A 91 -20.29 0.80 -10.77
N ILE A 92 -18.97 0.79 -11.03
CA ILE A 92 -17.96 0.39 -10.06
C ILE A 92 -17.35 1.66 -9.45
N TRP A 93 -17.48 1.80 -8.14
CA TRP A 93 -16.91 2.90 -7.38
C TRP A 93 -15.75 2.40 -6.53
N ASP A 94 -14.54 2.61 -7.03
CA ASP A 94 -13.32 2.30 -6.31
C ASP A 94 -12.94 3.44 -5.34
N GLU A 95 -12.13 3.15 -4.33
CA GLU A 95 -11.72 4.11 -3.28
C GLU A 95 -12.92 4.73 -2.52
N PHE A 96 -14.02 3.98 -2.38
CA PHE A 96 -15.24 4.49 -1.73
C PHE A 96 -15.00 4.95 -0.29
N SER A 97 -14.03 4.37 0.40
CA SER A 97 -13.69 4.77 1.78
C SER A 97 -13.33 6.24 1.89
N GLU A 98 -12.57 6.78 0.93
CA GLU A 98 -12.16 8.18 0.91
C GLU A 98 -13.35 9.11 0.70
N TYR A 99 -14.23 8.76 -0.24
CA TYR A 99 -15.47 9.50 -0.44
C TYR A 99 -16.33 9.51 0.83
N PHE A 100 -16.47 8.35 1.45
CA PHE A 100 -17.30 8.17 2.65
C PHE A 100 -16.79 9.03 3.82
N GLU A 101 -15.46 9.02 4.08
CA GLU A 101 -14.83 9.83 5.11
C GLU A 101 -15.05 11.33 4.92
N ASN A 102 -14.93 11.80 3.68
CA ASN A 102 -15.05 13.22 3.36
C ASN A 102 -16.51 13.72 3.31
N ASN A 103 -17.49 12.82 3.24
CA ASN A 103 -18.90 13.17 3.04
C ASN A 103 -19.85 12.55 4.08
N MET A 104 -19.35 12.18 5.26
CA MET A 104 -20.15 11.49 6.30
C MET A 104 -21.47 12.18 6.67
N HIS A 105 -21.53 13.51 6.53
CA HIS A 105 -22.72 14.30 6.84
C HIS A 105 -23.66 14.53 5.64
N HIS A 106 -23.33 14.02 4.45
CA HIS A 106 -24.06 14.26 3.20
C HIS A 106 -24.33 12.97 2.40
N LEU A 107 -24.69 11.89 3.11
CA LEU A 107 -24.87 10.57 2.48
C LEU A 107 -26.25 10.38 1.84
N THR A 108 -27.18 11.33 1.98
CA THR A 108 -28.54 11.24 1.41
C THR A 108 -28.53 11.05 -0.11
N GLY A 109 -27.67 11.77 -0.82
CA GLY A 109 -27.51 11.60 -2.26
C GLY A 109 -27.01 10.21 -2.65
N PHE A 110 -26.07 9.66 -1.89
CA PHE A 110 -25.58 8.31 -2.11
C PHE A 110 -26.68 7.24 -1.90
N GLN A 111 -27.54 7.42 -0.89
CA GLN A 111 -28.68 6.54 -0.66
C GLN A 111 -29.62 6.49 -1.86
N GLN A 112 -29.94 7.63 -2.47
CA GLN A 112 -30.81 7.69 -3.66
C GLN A 112 -30.21 6.93 -4.85
N VAL A 113 -28.89 7.02 -5.06
CA VAL A 113 -28.21 6.26 -6.12
C VAL A 113 -28.22 4.76 -5.82
N ALA A 114 -28.03 4.35 -4.57
CA ALA A 114 -28.12 2.95 -4.17
C ALA A 114 -29.55 2.40 -4.34
N GLU A 115 -30.59 3.19 -4.01
CA GLU A 115 -32.00 2.83 -4.19
C GLU A 115 -32.39 2.67 -5.66
N LEU A 116 -31.68 3.32 -6.58
CA LEU A 116 -31.92 3.16 -8.02
C LEU A 116 -31.78 1.69 -8.48
N ALA A 117 -30.88 0.93 -7.86
CA ALA A 117 -30.70 -0.49 -8.15
C ALA A 117 -31.95 -1.36 -7.90
N ALA A 118 -32.84 -0.92 -7.04
CA ALA A 118 -34.12 -1.60 -6.79
C ALA A 118 -35.21 -1.34 -7.86
N THR A 119 -35.04 -0.28 -8.68
CA THR A 119 -36.07 0.20 -9.60
C THR A 119 -35.64 0.28 -11.07
N ALA A 120 -34.38 0.08 -11.36
CA ALA A 120 -33.81 0.12 -12.70
C ALA A 120 -32.80 -1.02 -12.86
N PRO A 121 -32.48 -1.46 -14.12
CA PRO A 121 -31.38 -2.41 -14.36
C PRO A 121 -30.03 -1.74 -14.18
N PHE A 122 -29.75 -1.39 -12.92
CA PHE A 122 -28.56 -0.69 -12.45
C PHE A 122 -27.94 -1.43 -11.27
N CYS A 123 -26.65 -1.66 -11.31
CA CYS A 123 -25.88 -2.26 -10.23
C CYS A 123 -24.83 -1.27 -9.76
N LEU A 124 -24.79 -0.97 -8.47
CA LEU A 124 -23.76 -0.18 -7.82
C LEU A 124 -22.83 -1.11 -7.05
N LEU A 125 -21.59 -1.24 -7.53
CA LEU A 125 -20.53 -2.00 -6.88
C LEU A 125 -19.57 -1.01 -6.21
N ILE A 126 -19.51 -1.04 -4.89
CA ILE A 126 -18.53 -0.24 -4.15
C ILE A 126 -17.34 -1.10 -3.73
N VAL A 127 -16.14 -0.60 -3.96
CA VAL A 127 -14.87 -1.22 -3.56
C VAL A 127 -14.26 -0.39 -2.43
N THR A 128 -13.86 -1.05 -1.37
CA THR A 128 -13.32 -0.39 -0.17
C THR A 128 -12.20 -1.22 0.43
N HIS A 129 -11.18 -0.53 0.95
CA HIS A 129 -10.09 -1.16 1.71
C HIS A 129 -10.38 -1.26 3.22
N LYS A 130 -11.48 -0.67 3.68
CA LYS A 130 -11.87 -0.70 5.09
C LYS A 130 -12.78 -1.89 5.37
N ALA A 131 -12.59 -2.52 6.53
CA ALA A 131 -13.46 -3.60 6.98
C ALA A 131 -14.91 -3.10 7.20
N GLU A 132 -15.87 -4.02 7.08
CA GLU A 132 -17.31 -3.73 7.27
C GLU A 132 -17.59 -3.00 8.59
N GLY A 133 -16.92 -3.39 9.70
CA GLY A 133 -17.06 -2.75 11.00
C GLY A 133 -16.73 -1.26 10.99
N TYR A 134 -15.85 -0.80 10.10
CA TYR A 134 -15.54 0.62 9.95
C TYR A 134 -16.75 1.47 9.55
N PHE A 135 -17.63 0.91 8.71
CA PHE A 135 -18.84 1.60 8.24
C PHE A 135 -20.00 1.45 9.20
N SER A 136 -19.96 0.50 10.14
CA SER A 136 -21.05 0.17 11.06
C SER A 136 -20.87 0.74 12.47
N ASP A 137 -19.68 1.24 12.83
CA ASP A 137 -19.38 1.70 14.19
C ASP A 137 -20.25 2.90 14.61
N GLY A 138 -21.25 2.59 15.44
CA GLY A 138 -21.93 3.53 16.32
C GLY A 138 -22.90 4.53 15.69
N ASP A 139 -22.93 4.71 14.36
CA ASP A 139 -23.76 5.70 13.69
C ASP A 139 -24.98 5.04 13.02
N PRO A 140 -26.23 5.35 13.47
CA PRO A 140 -27.44 4.77 12.88
C PRO A 140 -27.63 5.09 11.39
N ASP A 141 -27.13 6.23 10.92
CA ASP A 141 -27.29 6.63 9.53
C ASP A 141 -26.33 5.85 8.61
N LYS A 142 -25.17 5.49 9.11
CA LYS A 142 -24.24 4.58 8.41
C LYS A 142 -24.86 3.19 8.21
N ARG A 143 -25.50 2.64 9.25
CA ARG A 143 -26.19 1.33 9.15
C ARG A 143 -27.29 1.33 8.09
N LYS A 144 -28.10 2.36 8.03
CA LYS A 144 -29.18 2.48 7.03
C LYS A 144 -28.65 2.43 5.58
N ILE A 145 -27.42 2.87 5.36
CA ILE A 145 -26.79 2.81 4.03
C ILE A 145 -26.35 1.38 3.73
N LEU A 146 -25.68 0.73 4.68
CA LEU A 146 -25.20 -0.64 4.53
C LEU A 146 -26.36 -1.63 4.34
N ASP A 147 -27.50 -1.42 5.00
CA ASP A 147 -28.71 -2.24 4.88
C ASP A 147 -29.28 -2.28 3.44
N ARG A 148 -28.83 -1.36 2.56
CA ARG A 148 -29.22 -1.34 1.13
C ARG A 148 -28.32 -2.17 0.24
N PHE A 149 -27.19 -2.61 0.75
CA PHE A 149 -26.26 -3.47 0.04
C PHE A 149 -26.46 -4.92 0.49
N VAL A 150 -26.22 -5.84 -0.43
CA VAL A 150 -26.10 -7.27 -0.08
C VAL A 150 -24.84 -7.47 0.77
N SER A 151 -24.75 -8.63 1.42
CA SER A 151 -23.58 -8.98 2.23
C SER A 151 -22.28 -8.73 1.46
N PRO A 152 -21.27 -8.12 2.07
CA PRO A 152 -20.03 -7.76 1.40
C PRO A 152 -19.29 -9.02 0.94
N ILE A 153 -18.67 -8.90 -0.24
CA ILE A 153 -17.76 -9.92 -0.74
C ILE A 153 -16.35 -9.54 -0.26
N HIS A 154 -15.81 -10.33 0.66
CA HIS A 154 -14.45 -10.15 1.12
C HIS A 154 -13.47 -10.78 0.12
N ILE A 155 -12.67 -9.94 -0.54
CA ILE A 155 -11.57 -10.38 -1.37
C ILE A 155 -10.31 -10.34 -0.50
N SER A 156 -9.87 -11.49 -0.02
CA SER A 156 -8.57 -11.67 0.60
C SER A 156 -7.67 -12.43 -0.36
N LEU A 157 -6.48 -11.92 -0.59
CA LEU A 157 -5.48 -12.71 -1.29
C LEU A 157 -5.00 -13.80 -0.32
N PRO A 158 -5.19 -15.11 -0.61
CA PRO A 158 -4.58 -16.16 0.16
C PRO A 158 -3.06 -15.96 0.25
N GLU A 159 -2.45 -16.35 1.35
CA GLU A 159 -1.00 -16.16 1.57
C GLU A 159 -0.14 -16.75 0.43
N ASN A 160 -0.59 -17.84 -0.21
CA ASN A 160 0.10 -18.46 -1.32
C ASN A 160 0.10 -17.60 -2.61
N ILE A 161 -0.96 -16.86 -2.91
CA ILE A 161 -1.03 -16.05 -4.14
C ILE A 161 0.08 -14.98 -4.17
N ALA A 162 0.48 -14.45 -3.03
CA ALA A 162 1.58 -13.49 -2.98
C ALA A 162 2.90 -14.09 -3.54
N PHE A 163 3.16 -15.37 -3.31
CA PHE A 163 4.33 -16.07 -3.83
C PHE A 163 4.22 -16.36 -5.32
N GLU A 164 3.04 -16.74 -5.81
CA GLU A 164 2.79 -16.87 -7.24
C GLU A 164 3.01 -15.54 -7.97
N LEU A 165 2.51 -14.45 -7.42
CA LEU A 165 2.71 -13.11 -7.97
C LEU A 165 4.17 -12.65 -7.90
N MET A 166 4.92 -13.00 -6.82
CA MET A 166 6.37 -12.78 -6.77
C MET A 166 7.06 -13.55 -7.90
N HIS A 167 6.75 -14.81 -8.08
CA HIS A 167 7.31 -15.63 -9.16
C HIS A 167 7.05 -15.00 -10.54
N GLU A 168 5.83 -14.60 -10.82
CA GLU A 168 5.46 -13.95 -12.09
C GLU A 168 6.19 -12.59 -12.29
N ALA A 169 6.55 -11.91 -11.22
CA ALA A 169 7.31 -10.66 -11.27
C ALA A 169 8.82 -10.90 -11.48
N LEU A 170 9.33 -12.06 -11.08
CA LEU A 170 10.73 -12.48 -11.20
C LEU A 170 10.94 -13.23 -12.52
N LYS A 171 10.97 -12.50 -13.63
CA LYS A 171 11.18 -13.13 -14.96
C LYS A 171 12.63 -13.52 -15.16
N VAL A 172 12.84 -14.78 -15.53
CA VAL A 172 14.13 -15.25 -16.06
C VAL A 172 14.30 -14.70 -17.47
N THR A 173 15.55 -14.39 -17.84
CA THR A 173 15.90 -13.91 -19.19
C THR A 173 15.48 -14.91 -20.27
N ASP A 174 15.10 -14.41 -21.45
CA ASP A 174 14.81 -15.22 -22.63
C ASP A 174 16.09 -15.80 -23.31
N ASP A 175 17.27 -15.37 -22.87
CA ASP A 175 18.55 -15.90 -23.32
C ASP A 175 18.76 -17.32 -22.78
N VAL A 176 18.78 -18.31 -23.68
CA VAL A 176 18.82 -19.74 -23.35
C VAL A 176 20.05 -20.11 -22.51
N ASP A 177 21.21 -19.56 -22.85
CA ASP A 177 22.46 -19.88 -22.14
C ASP A 177 22.47 -19.28 -20.73
N LYS A 178 21.96 -18.07 -20.57
CA LYS A 178 21.83 -17.44 -19.25
C LYS A 178 20.76 -18.13 -18.41
N ALA A 179 19.65 -18.51 -19.00
CA ALA A 179 18.60 -19.26 -18.32
C ALA A 179 19.10 -20.62 -17.82
N ALA A 180 19.89 -21.34 -18.64
CA ALA A 180 20.49 -22.61 -18.24
C ALA A 180 21.52 -22.45 -17.09
N LYS A 181 22.31 -21.38 -17.12
CA LYS A 181 23.23 -21.04 -16.00
C LYS A 181 22.44 -20.73 -14.73
N TRP A 182 21.39 -19.91 -14.85
CA TRP A 182 20.51 -19.59 -13.71
C TRP A 182 19.90 -20.85 -13.09
N GLU A 183 19.37 -21.76 -13.90
CA GLU A 183 18.76 -22.99 -13.39
C GLU A 183 19.76 -23.87 -12.59
N LYS A 184 21.02 -23.93 -13.03
CA LYS A 184 22.07 -24.61 -12.28
C LYS A 184 22.34 -23.92 -10.94
N HIS A 185 22.39 -22.58 -10.91
CA HIS A 185 22.59 -21.81 -9.70
C HIS A 185 21.39 -21.90 -8.76
N ARG A 186 20.17 -21.84 -9.29
CA ARG A 186 18.93 -21.99 -8.53
C ARG A 186 18.92 -23.28 -7.71
N LYS A 187 19.32 -24.41 -8.30
CA LYS A 187 19.47 -25.68 -7.57
C LYS A 187 20.43 -25.60 -6.40
N SER A 188 21.58 -24.93 -6.59
CA SER A 188 22.53 -24.72 -5.49
C SER A 188 21.96 -23.85 -4.39
N LEU A 189 21.13 -22.83 -4.73
CA LEU A 189 20.45 -21.99 -3.75
C LEU A 189 19.35 -22.77 -3.01
N GLU A 190 18.64 -23.65 -3.69
CA GLU A 190 17.67 -24.57 -3.11
C GLU A 190 18.30 -25.45 -2.02
N ASP A 191 19.46 -26.05 -2.32
CA ASP A 191 20.17 -26.90 -1.36
C ASP A 191 20.58 -26.13 -0.09
N ARG A 192 20.88 -24.84 -0.25
CA ARG A 192 21.31 -23.96 0.86
C ARG A 192 20.16 -23.42 1.71
N THR A 193 18.88 -23.58 1.33
CA THR A 193 17.70 -23.00 1.98
C THR A 193 16.65 -24.05 2.36
N MET A 194 17.04 -25.29 2.57
CA MET A 194 16.13 -26.41 2.80
C MET A 194 15.27 -26.24 4.08
N GLN A 195 15.89 -25.77 5.17
CA GLN A 195 15.18 -25.63 6.46
C GLN A 195 14.22 -24.45 6.42
N SER A 196 14.63 -23.30 5.90
CA SER A 196 13.78 -22.12 5.75
C SER A 196 12.61 -22.38 4.81
N ARG A 197 12.83 -23.07 3.67
CA ARG A 197 11.74 -23.48 2.78
C ARG A 197 10.75 -24.41 3.49
N SER A 198 11.23 -25.40 4.22
CA SER A 198 10.38 -26.31 5.00
C SER A 198 9.57 -25.57 6.07
N ALA A 199 10.19 -24.61 6.78
CA ALA A 199 9.52 -23.84 7.80
C ALA A 199 8.44 -22.93 7.24
N VAL A 200 8.74 -22.24 6.13
CA VAL A 200 7.78 -21.36 5.43
C VAL A 200 6.65 -22.15 4.79
N SER A 201 6.96 -23.27 4.10
CA SER A 201 5.97 -24.17 3.52
C SER A 201 4.92 -24.63 4.55
N LYS A 202 5.37 -25.04 5.75
CA LYS A 202 4.47 -25.45 6.83
C LYS A 202 3.59 -24.30 7.34
N LYS A 203 4.07 -23.06 7.28
CA LYS A 203 3.31 -21.89 7.74
C LYS A 203 2.19 -21.51 6.78
N ILE A 204 2.46 -21.49 5.48
CA ILE A 204 1.57 -20.94 4.46
C ILE A 204 0.97 -21.98 3.51
N GLY A 205 1.30 -23.27 3.69
CA GLY A 205 0.75 -24.36 2.88
C GLY A 205 1.24 -24.39 1.44
N LEU A 206 2.36 -23.72 1.11
CA LEU A 206 2.99 -23.75 -0.21
C LEU A 206 3.80 -25.02 -0.43
N THR A 207 3.96 -25.39 -1.70
CA THR A 207 4.89 -26.44 -2.08
C THR A 207 6.34 -25.94 -2.05
N ASP A 208 7.28 -26.87 -1.94
CA ASP A 208 8.70 -26.57 -2.02
C ASP A 208 9.08 -25.88 -3.35
N LYS A 209 8.42 -26.28 -4.44
CA LYS A 209 8.60 -25.69 -5.77
C LYS A 209 8.21 -24.21 -5.81
N ASP A 210 7.09 -23.83 -5.19
CA ASP A 210 6.62 -22.46 -5.18
C ASP A 210 7.64 -21.54 -4.46
N LEU A 211 8.25 -22.04 -3.38
CA LEU A 211 9.30 -21.35 -2.64
C LEU A 211 10.63 -21.28 -3.41
N SER A 212 10.94 -22.29 -4.21
CA SER A 212 12.11 -22.27 -5.11
C SER A 212 11.98 -21.23 -6.21
N ASN A 213 10.76 -20.95 -6.65
CA ASN A 213 10.47 -20.01 -7.73
C ASN A 213 10.68 -18.53 -7.33
N VAL A 214 10.76 -18.22 -6.06
CA VAL A 214 11.04 -16.83 -5.59
C VAL A 214 12.52 -16.54 -5.38
N LEU A 215 13.40 -17.54 -5.54
CA LEU A 215 14.84 -17.32 -5.47
C LEU A 215 15.31 -16.32 -6.55
N PRO A 216 16.28 -15.45 -6.28
CA PRO A 216 17.17 -15.41 -5.13
C PRO A 216 16.64 -14.66 -3.89
N ILE A 217 15.36 -14.31 -3.82
CA ILE A 217 14.79 -13.84 -2.57
C ILE A 217 14.78 -15.03 -1.61
N HIS A 218 15.46 -14.89 -0.47
CA HIS A 218 15.50 -15.93 0.54
C HIS A 218 14.06 -16.29 0.97
N PRO A 219 13.67 -17.58 1.07
CA PRO A 219 12.28 -17.99 1.33
C PRO A 219 11.68 -17.33 2.57
N TYR A 220 12.48 -17.16 3.61
CA TYR A 220 12.04 -16.49 4.82
C TYR A 220 11.92 -14.96 4.64
N ALA A 221 12.79 -14.35 3.82
CA ALA A 221 12.67 -12.95 3.46
C ALA A 221 11.43 -12.68 2.57
N ALA A 222 11.07 -13.62 1.69
CA ALA A 222 9.84 -13.52 0.90
C ALA A 222 8.58 -13.53 1.79
N LEU A 223 8.55 -14.37 2.83
CA LEU A 223 7.48 -14.36 3.84
C LEU A 223 7.41 -13.02 4.58
N ILE A 224 8.55 -12.49 5.02
CA ILE A 224 8.60 -11.20 5.71
C ILE A 224 8.20 -10.05 4.76
N LEU A 225 8.66 -10.08 3.51
CA LEU A 225 8.31 -9.10 2.48
C LEU A 225 6.80 -9.03 2.24
N GLN A 226 6.12 -10.16 2.19
CA GLN A 226 4.67 -10.23 2.09
C GLN A 226 4.00 -9.54 3.29
N HIS A 227 4.39 -9.92 4.50
CA HIS A 227 3.74 -9.43 5.72
C HIS A 227 4.02 -7.95 6.00
N ILE A 228 5.25 -7.49 5.81
CA ILE A 228 5.58 -6.07 6.05
C ILE A 228 4.87 -5.14 5.06
N SER A 229 4.64 -5.60 3.83
CA SER A 229 3.94 -4.83 2.80
C SER A 229 2.51 -4.47 3.17
N ILE A 230 1.84 -5.29 4.01
CA ILE A 230 0.47 -5.06 4.47
C ILE A 230 0.38 -3.84 5.40
N TYR A 231 1.46 -3.49 6.09
CA TYR A 231 1.47 -2.42 7.08
C TYR A 231 1.79 -1.03 6.51
N TYR A 232 1.86 -0.91 5.20
CA TYR A 232 2.00 0.39 4.54
C TYR A 232 0.65 1.07 4.36
N THR A 233 0.59 2.35 4.63
CA THR A 233 -0.61 3.18 4.43
C THR A 233 -0.84 3.57 2.98
N SER A 234 0.12 3.28 2.09
CA SER A 234 -0.01 3.55 0.65
C SER A 234 0.54 2.37 -0.17
N THR A 235 -0.07 2.13 -1.34
CA THR A 235 0.37 1.13 -2.32
C THR A 235 1.76 1.40 -2.89
N ALA A 236 2.34 2.57 -2.63
CA ALA A 236 3.64 2.98 -3.17
C ALA A 236 4.82 2.12 -2.69
N ARG A 237 4.70 1.43 -1.55
CA ARG A 237 5.73 0.53 -0.99
C ARG A 237 5.19 -0.88 -0.84
N SER A 238 4.73 -1.45 -1.94
CA SER A 238 4.28 -2.84 -1.99
C SER A 238 5.44 -3.80 -2.27
N MET A 239 5.18 -5.08 -2.10
CA MET A 239 6.06 -6.16 -2.52
C MET A 239 6.48 -6.02 -4.00
N PHE A 240 5.55 -5.63 -4.88
CA PHE A 240 5.84 -5.42 -6.31
C PHE A 240 6.78 -4.25 -6.55
N ASN A 241 6.60 -3.15 -5.80
CA ASN A 241 7.49 -2.01 -5.91
C ASN A 241 8.90 -2.34 -5.42
N PHE A 242 9.04 -3.18 -4.39
CA PHE A 242 10.35 -3.71 -4.00
C PHE A 242 11.04 -4.48 -5.14
N ILE A 243 10.29 -5.34 -5.85
CA ILE A 243 10.86 -6.16 -6.94
C ILE A 243 11.20 -5.30 -8.17
N LYS A 244 10.40 -4.28 -8.47
CA LYS A 244 10.52 -3.48 -9.71
C LYS A 244 11.29 -2.17 -9.57
N ASN A 245 11.62 -1.75 -8.35
CA ASN A 245 12.32 -0.47 -8.15
C ASN A 245 13.74 -0.54 -8.70
N ASP A 246 14.11 0.47 -9.49
CA ASP A 246 15.39 0.61 -10.18
C ASP A 246 16.13 1.92 -9.83
N GLU A 247 15.78 2.57 -8.72
CA GLU A 247 16.41 3.81 -8.25
C GLU A 247 17.87 3.60 -7.74
N GLY A 248 18.38 2.38 -7.80
CA GLY A 248 19.77 2.06 -7.51
C GLY A 248 20.17 2.26 -6.04
N GLU A 249 21.22 3.03 -5.80
CA GLU A 249 21.76 3.25 -4.44
C GLU A 249 20.83 4.06 -3.54
N ASP A 250 19.98 4.91 -4.12
CA ASP A 250 19.06 5.74 -3.35
C ASP A 250 17.95 4.91 -2.71
N VAL A 251 17.52 3.83 -3.40
CA VAL A 251 16.53 2.89 -2.91
C VAL A 251 16.99 1.46 -3.16
N LYS A 252 17.65 0.87 -2.16
CA LYS A 252 18.20 -0.49 -2.23
C LYS A 252 17.08 -1.53 -2.21
N ALA A 253 16.65 -1.93 -3.40
CA ALA A 253 15.58 -2.89 -3.64
C ALA A 253 16.12 -4.11 -4.41
N PHE A 254 15.25 -4.92 -5.00
CA PHE A 254 15.63 -6.17 -5.66
C PHE A 254 16.55 -5.93 -6.87
N GLN A 255 16.31 -4.92 -7.70
CA GLN A 255 17.15 -4.62 -8.85
C GLN A 255 18.57 -4.21 -8.41
N TRP A 256 18.67 -3.35 -7.39
CA TRP A 256 19.96 -3.00 -6.77
C TRP A 256 20.74 -4.25 -6.31
N PHE A 257 20.03 -5.25 -5.74
CA PHE A 257 20.64 -6.50 -5.32
C PHE A 257 21.17 -7.30 -6.52
N ILE A 258 20.38 -7.46 -7.59
CA ILE A 258 20.77 -8.20 -8.81
C ILE A 258 22.02 -7.59 -9.46
N ASP A 259 22.14 -6.27 -9.46
CA ASP A 259 23.27 -5.57 -10.07
C ASP A 259 24.59 -5.72 -9.24
N ARG A 260 24.46 -6.03 -7.97
CA ARG A 260 25.59 -5.99 -7.03
C ARG A 260 26.07 -7.34 -6.55
N TYR A 261 25.20 -8.32 -6.47
CA TYR A 261 25.50 -9.63 -5.91
C TYR A 261 25.47 -10.71 -6.98
N ASP A 262 26.56 -11.47 -7.04
CA ASP A 262 26.65 -12.66 -7.88
C ASP A 262 26.21 -13.90 -7.08
N VAL A 263 25.71 -14.91 -7.78
CA VAL A 263 25.27 -16.19 -7.18
C VAL A 263 26.39 -16.95 -6.49
N SER A 264 27.62 -16.67 -6.88
CA SER A 264 28.85 -17.22 -6.26
C SER A 264 29.28 -16.46 -5.00
N SER A 265 28.64 -15.34 -4.68
CA SER A 265 28.98 -14.55 -3.49
C SER A 265 28.65 -15.30 -2.19
N GLN A 266 29.23 -14.84 -1.08
CA GLN A 266 28.91 -15.36 0.25
C GLN A 266 27.45 -15.11 0.64
N ASN A 267 26.86 -14.03 0.10
CA ASN A 267 25.45 -13.63 0.29
C ASN A 267 24.70 -13.64 -1.05
N PRO A 268 24.30 -14.81 -1.57
CA PRO A 268 23.63 -14.90 -2.86
C PRO A 268 22.10 -14.68 -2.78
N PHE A 269 21.60 -14.25 -1.63
CA PHE A 269 20.18 -14.08 -1.36
C PHE A 269 19.84 -12.65 -0.96
N VAL A 270 18.64 -12.21 -1.35
CA VAL A 270 17.99 -11.08 -0.69
C VAL A 270 17.49 -11.58 0.67
N THR A 271 18.15 -11.15 1.74
CA THR A 271 17.84 -11.52 3.13
C THR A 271 16.93 -10.49 3.80
N ILE A 272 16.38 -10.82 4.98
CA ILE A 272 15.43 -9.97 5.69
C ILE A 272 16.03 -8.58 6.00
N ASP A 273 17.31 -8.51 6.41
CA ASP A 273 18.01 -7.26 6.69
C ASP A 273 18.10 -6.32 5.48
N MET A 274 18.12 -6.87 4.26
CA MET A 274 18.16 -6.08 3.01
C MET A 274 16.82 -5.39 2.71
N LEU A 275 15.70 -5.85 3.28
CA LEU A 275 14.41 -5.18 3.17
C LEU A 275 14.40 -3.83 3.91
N TRP A 276 15.33 -3.62 4.83
CA TRP A 276 15.37 -2.47 5.73
C TRP A 276 15.44 -1.13 5.02
N ASN A 277 16.33 -0.98 4.04
CA ASN A 277 16.48 0.29 3.33
C ASN A 277 15.20 0.69 2.63
N PHE A 278 14.63 -0.21 1.83
CA PHE A 278 13.42 0.06 1.06
C PHE A 278 12.22 0.37 1.97
N PHE A 279 12.01 -0.41 3.01
CA PHE A 279 10.82 -0.31 3.83
C PHE A 279 10.96 0.70 4.97
N TYR A 280 12.13 0.89 5.54
CA TYR A 280 12.31 1.77 6.69
C TYR A 280 13.08 3.05 6.33
N GLU A 281 14.29 2.97 5.82
CA GLU A 281 15.11 4.18 5.59
C GLU A 281 14.47 5.13 4.57
N THR A 282 13.92 4.61 3.49
CA THR A 282 13.28 5.40 2.43
C THR A 282 11.74 5.45 2.51
N GLY A 283 11.12 4.64 3.35
CA GLY A 283 9.67 4.45 3.43
C GLY A 283 9.02 4.67 4.80
N SER A 284 9.78 5.01 5.84
CA SER A 284 9.30 5.03 7.24
C SER A 284 8.07 5.91 7.48
N GLN A 285 7.93 7.03 6.78
CA GLN A 285 6.80 7.95 6.94
C GLN A 285 5.45 7.34 6.51
N LYS A 286 5.48 6.27 5.70
CA LYS A 286 4.30 5.59 5.17
C LYS A 286 3.95 4.32 5.95
N LEU A 287 4.76 3.94 6.94
CA LEU A 287 4.50 2.81 7.81
C LEU A 287 3.44 3.14 8.86
N ALA A 288 2.64 2.14 9.23
CA ALA A 288 1.75 2.23 10.38
C ALA A 288 2.54 2.53 11.67
N ASP A 289 1.99 3.39 12.54
CA ASP A 289 2.70 3.96 13.69
C ASP A 289 3.40 2.93 14.58
N GLY A 290 2.74 1.86 14.96
CA GLY A 290 3.36 0.86 15.84
C GLY A 290 4.49 0.05 15.18
N ILE A 291 4.48 -0.13 13.84
CA ILE A 291 5.61 -0.72 13.12
C ILE A 291 6.78 0.26 13.13
N ARG A 292 6.51 1.52 12.82
CA ARG A 292 7.51 2.59 12.79
C ARG A 292 8.16 2.78 14.17
N GLU A 293 7.40 2.67 15.25
CA GLU A 293 7.90 2.76 16.62
C GLU A 293 8.93 1.67 16.93
N VAL A 294 8.61 0.41 16.63
CA VAL A 294 9.56 -0.70 16.83
C VAL A 294 10.81 -0.51 15.99
N LEU A 295 10.67 -0.16 14.70
CA LEU A 295 11.80 0.01 13.81
C LEU A 295 12.68 1.22 14.19
N SER A 296 12.10 2.27 14.79
CA SER A 296 12.85 3.45 15.27
C SER A 296 13.85 3.13 16.39
N CYS A 297 13.67 2.00 17.08
CA CYS A 297 14.65 1.51 18.06
C CYS A 297 16.05 1.32 17.45
N TYR A 298 16.14 1.05 16.15
CA TYR A 298 17.43 0.95 15.46
C TYR A 298 18.25 2.22 15.58
N THR A 299 17.65 3.36 15.25
CA THR A 299 18.32 4.67 15.33
C THR A 299 18.82 4.98 16.74
N GLN A 300 18.01 4.66 17.77
CA GLN A 300 18.39 4.88 19.17
C GLN A 300 19.56 4.00 19.64
N LYS A 301 19.81 2.87 18.99
CA LYS A 301 20.89 1.94 19.35
C LYS A 301 22.18 2.18 18.55
N MET A 302 22.14 3.05 17.55
CA MET A 302 23.31 3.34 16.71
C MET A 302 24.45 4.06 17.43
N ASP A 303 24.15 4.73 18.58
CA ASP A 303 25.18 5.34 19.45
C ASP A 303 26.18 4.29 20.00
N LYS A 304 25.88 3.00 19.91
CA LYS A 304 26.70 1.90 20.40
C LYS A 304 27.67 1.33 19.36
N GLU A 305 28.13 2.05 18.40
CA GLU A 305 29.15 1.64 17.40
C GLU A 305 29.05 0.15 16.98
N LEU A 306 27.86 -0.29 16.53
CA LEU A 306 27.64 -1.68 16.15
C LEU A 306 28.41 -2.03 14.87
N MET A 307 29.01 -3.22 14.83
CA MET A 307 29.60 -3.79 13.62
C MET A 307 28.52 -4.08 12.56
N GLU A 308 28.89 -4.20 11.30
CA GLU A 308 27.93 -4.42 10.19
C GLU A 308 27.08 -5.69 10.40
N ASP A 309 27.68 -6.78 10.83
CA ASP A 309 26.94 -8.03 11.10
C ASP A 309 25.97 -7.89 12.30
N GLU A 310 26.34 -7.10 13.30
CA GLU A 310 25.47 -6.77 14.44
C GLU A 310 24.26 -5.93 13.98
N LYS A 311 24.49 -4.96 13.08
CA LYS A 311 23.42 -4.17 12.47
C LYS A 311 22.47 -5.04 11.65
N ARG A 312 23.01 -5.99 10.87
CA ARG A 312 22.19 -6.92 10.08
C ARG A 312 21.29 -7.77 10.97
N VAL A 313 21.86 -8.39 12.02
CA VAL A 313 21.08 -9.20 12.97
C VAL A 313 20.07 -8.36 13.73
N LEU A 314 20.42 -7.14 14.16
CA LEU A 314 19.49 -6.23 14.81
C LEU A 314 18.31 -5.85 13.92
N LYS A 315 18.55 -5.54 12.64
CA LYS A 315 17.50 -5.26 11.64
C LYS A 315 16.51 -6.42 11.53
N VAL A 316 17.02 -7.65 11.47
CA VAL A 316 16.16 -8.86 11.42
C VAL A 316 15.34 -9.01 12.71
N ILE A 317 15.95 -8.82 13.89
CA ILE A 317 15.22 -8.87 15.18
C ILE A 317 14.07 -7.86 15.18
N LEU A 318 14.32 -6.61 14.76
CA LEU A 318 13.31 -5.55 14.76
C LEU A 318 12.19 -5.81 13.75
N LEU A 319 12.51 -6.28 12.54
CA LEU A 319 11.50 -6.62 11.54
C LEU A 319 10.60 -7.77 12.00
N LEU A 320 11.18 -8.81 12.56
CA LEU A 320 10.43 -9.93 13.12
C LEU A 320 9.57 -9.49 14.32
N GLN A 321 10.12 -8.68 15.23
CA GLN A 321 9.38 -8.12 16.36
C GLN A 321 8.16 -7.32 15.88
N ALA A 322 8.38 -6.38 14.96
CA ALA A 322 7.35 -5.50 14.44
C ALA A 322 6.17 -6.26 13.82
N ILE A 323 6.45 -7.35 13.10
CA ILE A 323 5.41 -8.20 12.52
C ILE A 323 4.73 -9.03 13.60
N SER A 324 5.50 -9.71 14.46
CA SER A 324 4.96 -10.63 15.47
C SER A 324 4.06 -9.95 16.51
N GLU A 325 4.32 -8.70 16.84
CA GLU A 325 3.51 -7.92 17.78
C GLU A 325 2.12 -7.57 17.21
N ARG A 326 1.98 -7.58 15.88
CA ARG A 326 0.73 -7.27 15.21
C ARG A 326 -0.10 -8.48 14.78
N MET A 327 0.46 -9.67 14.91
CA MET A 327 -0.26 -10.87 14.54
C MET A 327 -1.13 -11.37 15.70
N SER A 328 -2.40 -11.63 15.42
CA SER A 328 -3.40 -12.16 16.35
C SER A 328 -3.49 -13.69 16.36
N GLY A 329 -2.47 -14.41 15.99
CA GLY A 329 -2.51 -15.90 15.95
C GLY A 329 -1.15 -16.46 15.61
N ASN A 330 -1.06 -17.74 15.29
CA ASN A 330 0.14 -18.51 14.96
C ASN A 330 1.35 -17.66 14.48
N ARG A 331 2.04 -17.02 15.44
CA ARG A 331 3.15 -16.10 15.22
C ARG A 331 4.53 -16.70 15.38
N ASP A 332 4.61 -18.02 15.62
CA ASP A 332 5.85 -18.68 16.03
C ASP A 332 7.01 -18.47 15.07
N ILE A 333 6.72 -18.51 13.76
CA ILE A 333 7.73 -18.26 12.72
C ILE A 333 8.20 -16.79 12.68
N PHE A 334 7.43 -15.84 13.21
CA PHE A 334 7.78 -14.43 13.22
C PHE A 334 8.46 -13.96 14.52
N LEU A 335 8.57 -14.83 15.53
CA LEU A 335 9.22 -14.47 16.77
C LEU A 335 10.73 -14.31 16.55
N PRO A 336 11.35 -13.21 16.97
CA PRO A 336 12.80 -13.03 16.90
C PRO A 336 13.49 -13.87 18.00
N ASN A 337 13.64 -15.16 17.74
CA ASN A 337 14.32 -16.11 18.61
C ASN A 337 15.49 -16.79 17.87
N ASN A 338 16.31 -17.54 18.60
CA ASN A 338 17.49 -18.20 18.03
C ASN A 338 17.17 -19.05 16.80
N LYS A 339 16.08 -19.85 16.86
CA LYS A 339 15.68 -20.72 15.76
C LYS A 339 15.37 -19.90 14.51
N ASN A 340 14.57 -18.87 14.64
CA ASN A 340 14.13 -18.07 13.52
C ASN A 340 15.26 -17.18 12.96
N LEU A 341 16.20 -16.74 13.81
CA LEU A 341 17.41 -16.06 13.34
C LEU A 341 18.29 -16.98 12.51
N THR A 342 18.47 -18.26 12.90
CA THR A 342 19.16 -19.24 12.06
C THR A 342 18.47 -19.42 10.72
N LEU A 343 17.15 -19.58 10.71
CA LEU A 343 16.39 -19.70 9.47
C LEU A 343 16.47 -18.45 8.59
N ALA A 344 16.54 -17.27 9.19
CA ALA A 344 16.62 -16.00 8.45
C ALA A 344 17.93 -15.82 7.69
N PHE A 345 19.00 -16.43 8.16
CA PHE A 345 20.33 -16.37 7.58
C PHE A 345 20.82 -17.71 7.00
N GLU A 346 19.94 -18.71 6.89
CA GLU A 346 20.31 -20.02 6.31
C GLU A 346 20.93 -19.84 4.93
N GLY A 347 22.03 -20.52 4.65
CA GLY A 347 22.76 -20.44 3.38
C GLY A 347 23.55 -19.16 3.16
N THR A 348 23.67 -18.28 4.16
CA THR A 348 24.46 -17.04 4.10
C THR A 348 25.73 -17.11 4.96
N ASP A 349 26.53 -16.06 4.92
CA ASP A 349 27.70 -15.87 5.79
C ASP A 349 27.38 -15.84 7.30
N LEU A 350 26.17 -15.45 7.67
CA LEU A 350 25.73 -15.34 9.06
C LEU A 350 25.00 -16.58 9.59
N GLU A 351 24.80 -17.61 8.78
CA GLU A 351 24.05 -18.83 9.19
C GLU A 351 24.47 -19.38 10.55
N PHE A 352 25.77 -19.51 10.79
CA PHE A 352 26.31 -20.10 12.02
C PHE A 352 26.65 -19.10 13.11
N THR A 353 26.64 -17.81 12.80
CA THR A 353 27.07 -16.73 13.71
C THR A 353 25.92 -15.86 14.23
N ALA A 354 24.80 -15.80 13.53
CA ALA A 354 23.67 -14.93 13.87
C ALA A 354 23.17 -15.10 15.33
N GLN A 355 23.11 -16.35 15.84
CA GLN A 355 22.72 -16.59 17.24
C GLN A 355 23.74 -16.03 18.25
N ASN A 356 25.03 -16.14 17.96
CA ASN A 356 26.07 -15.63 18.84
C ASN A 356 26.09 -14.09 18.82
N ILE A 357 25.85 -13.51 17.66
CA ILE A 357 25.69 -12.06 17.52
C ILE A 357 24.47 -11.58 18.30
N ALA A 358 23.32 -12.26 18.21
CA ALA A 358 22.14 -11.92 19.00
C ALA A 358 22.38 -12.02 20.51
N LYS A 359 23.13 -13.03 20.97
CA LYS A 359 23.56 -13.14 22.38
C LYS A 359 24.48 -11.99 22.79
N LYS A 360 25.39 -11.56 21.91
CA LYS A 360 26.25 -10.40 22.16
C LYS A 360 25.40 -9.12 22.27
N LEU A 361 24.47 -8.88 21.34
CA LEU A 361 23.55 -7.75 21.42
C LEU A 361 22.72 -7.76 22.73
N LEU A 362 22.37 -8.92 23.25
CA LEU A 362 21.70 -9.06 24.53
C LEU A 362 22.62 -8.69 25.70
N ASN A 363 23.85 -9.17 25.70
CA ASN A 363 24.84 -8.88 26.75
C ASN A 363 25.22 -7.40 26.77
N ASP A 364 25.28 -6.77 25.60
CA ASP A 364 25.58 -5.34 25.43
C ASP A 364 24.35 -4.44 25.66
N HIS A 365 23.24 -5.02 26.12
CA HIS A 365 21.97 -4.31 26.38
C HIS A 365 21.43 -3.55 25.16
N VAL A 366 21.74 -3.99 23.94
CA VAL A 366 21.12 -3.47 22.71
C VAL A 366 19.70 -4.00 22.56
N VAL A 367 19.53 -5.28 22.83
CA VAL A 367 18.21 -5.95 22.90
C VAL A 367 17.99 -6.52 24.29
N THR A 368 16.75 -6.81 24.60
CA THR A 368 16.32 -7.54 25.81
C THR A 368 15.68 -8.86 25.40
N ARG A 369 15.32 -9.70 26.34
CA ARG A 369 14.58 -10.94 26.07
C ARG A 369 13.25 -10.95 26.83
N THR A 370 12.22 -11.41 26.17
CA THR A 370 10.92 -11.66 26.77
C THR A 370 10.72 -13.17 26.84
N PRO A 371 10.44 -13.75 28.02
CA PRO A 371 10.14 -15.17 28.16
C PRO A 371 8.86 -15.51 27.40
N LEU A 372 8.86 -16.67 26.77
CA LEU A 372 7.71 -17.30 26.13
C LEU A 372 7.37 -18.58 26.93
N THR A 373 6.44 -19.38 26.43
CA THR A 373 6.06 -20.66 27.09
C THR A 373 7.23 -21.65 27.06
N GLY A 374 7.57 -22.23 28.19
CA GLY A 374 8.74 -23.10 28.36
C GLY A 374 10.06 -22.32 28.44
N ASP A 375 11.15 -22.96 28.08
CA ASP A 375 12.50 -22.32 28.04
C ASP A 375 12.78 -21.47 26.82
N VAL A 376 11.74 -21.17 26.05
CA VAL A 376 11.85 -20.34 24.82
C VAL A 376 11.71 -18.87 25.19
N PHE A 377 12.54 -18.04 24.58
CA PHE A 377 12.44 -16.58 24.71
C PHE A 377 12.50 -15.91 23.34
N SER A 378 12.01 -14.68 23.29
CA SER A 378 12.08 -13.80 22.13
C SER A 378 12.96 -12.59 22.45
N TYR A 379 13.83 -12.22 21.52
CA TYR A 379 14.55 -10.96 21.61
C TYR A 379 13.58 -9.81 21.35
N CYS A 380 13.74 -8.70 22.04
CA CYS A 380 12.96 -7.51 21.78
C CYS A 380 13.80 -6.25 22.03
N CYS A 381 13.49 -5.21 21.29
CA CYS A 381 13.98 -3.86 21.54
C CYS A 381 12.77 -2.97 21.87
N LYS A 382 12.84 -2.31 23.02
CA LYS A 382 11.81 -1.33 23.42
C LYS A 382 12.44 0.06 23.39
N ASN A 383 11.67 1.04 22.92
CA ASN A 383 12.01 2.43 23.13
C ASN A 383 12.05 2.69 24.64
N MET A 384 13.22 2.88 25.18
CA MET A 384 13.33 3.46 26.52
C MET A 384 12.97 4.92 26.35
N GLY A 385 11.89 5.37 26.94
CA GLY A 385 11.63 6.80 27.11
C GLY A 385 12.86 7.51 27.67
N PRO A 386 12.93 8.84 27.64
CA PRO A 386 14.05 9.56 28.19
C PRO A 386 14.34 9.01 29.58
N SER A 387 15.59 8.60 29.84
CA SER A 387 16.00 8.11 31.13
C SER A 387 15.73 9.22 32.14
N VAL A 388 14.69 9.02 32.95
CA VAL A 388 14.46 9.91 34.09
C VAL A 388 15.61 9.62 35.04
N ASP A 389 16.49 10.57 35.19
CA ASP A 389 17.51 10.50 36.24
C ASP A 389 16.80 10.45 37.60
N PRO A 390 16.88 9.34 38.34
CA PRO A 390 16.22 9.23 39.63
C PRO A 390 16.90 10.13 40.71
N GLY A 391 18.05 10.74 40.41
CA GLY A 391 18.82 11.56 41.35
C GLY A 391 18.04 12.67 42.06
N PRO A 392 17.07 13.36 41.43
CA PRO A 392 16.26 14.38 42.10
C PRO A 392 15.16 13.86 43.05
N PHE A 393 14.93 12.52 43.09
CA PHE A 393 13.83 11.89 43.85
C PHE A 393 14.30 11.00 45.00
N ILE A 394 15.61 11.06 45.38
CA ILE A 394 16.16 10.37 46.56
C ILE A 394 16.54 11.40 47.61
#